data_e3de26d52bd62e8c86ffdd28663eba4c
#
_entry.id   e3de26d52bd62e8c86ffdd28663eba4c
#
_cell.length_a   1.000
_cell.length_b   1.000
_cell.length_c   1.000
_cell.angle_alpha   90.00
_cell.angle_beta   90.00
_cell.angle_gamma   90.00
#
_symmetry.space_group_name_H-M   'P 1'
#
loop_
_entity.id
_entity.type
_entity.pdbx_description
1 polymer ?
#
loop_
_entity_poly.entity_id
_entity_poly.type
_entity_poly.pdbx_seq_one_letter_code
_entity_poly.pdbx_strand_id
1 'polypeptide(L)'
;MTAKEIFFKTLQFGWIKLGLGLLNILIAVLLFAILMGISVLFNSDGVVAIMFFIWLGLIGVVNFFLNHYIGYLIKAGHVAVITMAYQTGYVPAKPFEMGKTMVKERFGTSNVYFALDKLVAGSIKQLQRTLGRVTDSFLGALPGADGIKSLTNMFL
;
A
#
# COMPACT_ATOMS: atom_id res chain seq x y z
N MET A 1 21.95 18.77 -11.99
CA MET A 1 20.89 18.90 -10.98
C MET A 1 21.19 17.95 -9.84
N THR A 2 21.13 18.39 -8.58
CA THR A 2 21.43 17.52 -7.43
C THR A 2 20.18 16.70 -7.03
N ALA A 3 20.36 15.51 -6.43
CA ALA A 3 19.26 14.69 -5.94
C ALA A 3 18.34 15.45 -4.96
N LYS A 4 18.93 16.36 -4.15
CA LYS A 4 18.21 17.23 -3.22
C LYS A 4 17.26 18.19 -3.93
N GLU A 5 17.70 18.80 -5.03
CA GLU A 5 16.85 19.70 -5.83
C GLU A 5 15.67 18.96 -6.49
N ILE A 6 15.90 17.77 -7.02
CA ILE A 6 14.86 16.93 -7.60
C ILE A 6 13.82 16.59 -6.51
N PHE A 7 14.27 16.18 -5.33
CA PHE A 7 13.41 15.86 -4.20
C PHE A 7 12.48 17.01 -3.82
N PHE A 8 13.04 18.22 -3.61
CA PHE A 8 12.21 19.37 -3.23
C PHE A 8 11.22 19.79 -4.32
N LYS A 9 11.63 19.73 -5.60
CA LYS A 9 10.74 20.05 -6.72
C LYS A 9 9.63 19.01 -6.93
N THR A 10 9.83 17.76 -6.51
CA THR A 10 8.84 16.69 -6.60
C THR A 10 8.05 16.44 -5.29
N LEU A 11 8.24 17.29 -4.28
CA LEU A 11 7.59 17.17 -2.97
C LEU A 11 6.04 17.17 -3.05
N GLN A 12 5.48 17.71 -4.13
CA GLN A 12 4.04 17.68 -4.41
C GLN A 12 3.46 16.25 -4.36
N PHE A 13 4.19 15.25 -4.83
CA PHE A 13 3.76 13.85 -4.77
C PHE A 13 3.65 13.35 -3.33
N GLY A 14 4.54 13.82 -2.44
CA GLY A 14 4.48 13.53 -1.01
C GLY A 14 3.23 14.10 -0.35
N TRP A 15 2.91 15.35 -0.64
CA TRP A 15 1.69 16.01 -0.13
C TRP A 15 0.42 15.33 -0.62
N ILE A 16 0.36 14.93 -1.89
CA ILE A 16 -0.79 14.21 -2.45
C ILE A 16 -0.96 12.85 -1.78
N LYS A 17 0.13 12.14 -1.52
CA LYS A 17 0.10 10.85 -0.82
C LYS A 17 -0.38 11.01 0.63
N LEU A 18 0.05 12.07 1.30
CA LEU A 18 -0.42 12.41 2.65
C LEU A 18 -1.91 12.75 2.63
N GLY A 19 -2.36 13.57 1.66
CA GLY A 19 -3.76 13.88 1.45
C GLY A 19 -4.63 12.64 1.19
N LEU A 20 -4.10 11.66 0.44
CA LEU A 20 -4.77 10.38 0.22
C LEU A 20 -4.94 9.59 1.53
N GLY A 21 -3.94 9.61 2.41
CA GLY A 21 -4.03 9.02 3.75
C GLY A 21 -5.09 9.68 4.61
N LEU A 22 -5.12 11.01 4.63
CA LEU A 22 -6.14 11.78 5.36
C LEU A 22 -7.55 11.52 4.82
N LEU A 23 -7.71 11.46 3.50
CA LEU A 23 -8.97 11.11 2.85
C LEU A 23 -9.45 9.70 3.26
N ASN A 24 -8.53 8.74 3.34
CA ASN A 24 -8.87 7.38 3.79
C ASN A 24 -9.41 7.39 5.23
N ILE A 25 -8.78 8.13 6.15
CA ILE A 25 -9.24 8.27 7.53
C ILE A 25 -10.63 8.94 7.57
N LEU A 26 -10.83 9.99 6.80
CA LEU A 26 -12.11 10.70 6.73
C LEU A 26 -13.24 9.78 6.26
N ILE A 27 -13.01 9.01 5.19
CA ILE A 27 -13.96 8.01 4.69
C ILE A 27 -14.25 6.96 5.77
N ALA A 28 -13.22 6.50 6.48
CA ALA A 28 -13.37 5.53 7.57
C ALA A 28 -14.31 6.03 8.66
N VAL A 29 -14.10 7.26 9.11
CA VAL A 29 -14.90 7.89 10.17
C VAL A 29 -16.34 8.11 9.69
N LEU A 30 -16.53 8.59 8.46
CA LEU A 30 -17.88 8.82 7.90
C LEU A 30 -18.64 7.50 7.77
N LEU A 31 -18.03 6.45 7.22
CA LEU A 31 -18.65 5.13 7.11
C LEU A 31 -19.01 4.57 8.50
N PHE A 32 -18.13 4.74 9.48
CA PHE A 32 -18.41 4.34 10.86
C PHE A 32 -19.63 5.07 11.41
N ALA A 33 -19.66 6.38 11.30
CA ALA A 33 -20.76 7.20 11.81
C ALA A 33 -22.11 6.83 11.17
N ILE A 34 -22.13 6.59 9.84
CA ILE A 34 -23.33 6.20 9.11
C ILE A 34 -23.81 4.82 9.57
N LEU A 35 -22.94 3.81 9.59
CA LEU A 35 -23.32 2.44 9.93
C LEU A 35 -23.73 2.31 11.39
N MET A 36 -23.00 2.98 12.30
CA MET A 36 -23.37 2.99 13.71
C MET A 36 -24.66 3.78 13.94
N GLY A 37 -24.86 4.92 13.25
CA GLY A 37 -26.12 5.65 13.28
C GLY A 37 -27.33 4.83 12.84
N ILE A 38 -27.19 4.05 11.78
CA ILE A 38 -28.23 3.12 11.32
C ILE A 38 -28.47 2.03 12.37
N SER A 39 -27.42 1.47 12.98
CA SER A 39 -27.56 0.39 13.96
C SER A 39 -28.38 0.77 15.18
N VAL A 40 -28.32 2.04 15.62
CA VAL A 40 -29.10 2.58 16.75
C VAL A 40 -30.62 2.50 16.48
N LEU A 41 -31.06 2.63 15.21
CA LEU A 41 -32.47 2.55 14.85
C LEU A 41 -33.09 1.17 15.12
N PHE A 42 -32.28 0.13 15.15
CA PHE A 42 -32.73 -1.25 15.37
C PHE A 42 -32.72 -1.67 16.85
N ASN A 43 -32.14 -0.87 17.72
CA ASN A 43 -32.05 -1.10 19.17
C ASN A 43 -31.70 -2.56 19.55
N SER A 44 -30.70 -3.13 18.85
CA SER A 44 -30.29 -4.52 19.00
C SER A 44 -28.77 -4.65 18.95
N ASP A 45 -28.17 -5.24 19.99
CA ASP A 45 -26.73 -5.46 20.09
C ASP A 45 -26.18 -6.33 18.94
N GLY A 46 -27.00 -7.29 18.45
CA GLY A 46 -26.64 -8.13 17.33
C GLY A 46 -26.48 -7.32 16.03
N VAL A 47 -27.36 -6.34 15.80
CA VAL A 47 -27.27 -5.45 14.63
C VAL A 47 -26.06 -4.55 14.72
N VAL A 48 -25.72 -4.03 15.90
CA VAL A 48 -24.50 -3.24 16.13
C VAL A 48 -23.25 -4.04 15.76
N ALA A 49 -23.17 -5.29 16.23
CA ALA A 49 -22.05 -6.17 15.93
C ALA A 49 -21.92 -6.44 14.41
N ILE A 50 -23.03 -6.74 13.73
CA ILE A 50 -23.04 -6.97 12.27
C ILE A 50 -22.58 -5.72 11.52
N MET A 51 -23.10 -4.53 11.87
CA MET A 51 -22.71 -3.27 11.22
C MET A 51 -21.23 -2.94 11.44
N PHE A 52 -20.68 -3.28 12.61
CA PHE A 52 -19.25 -3.14 12.88
C PHE A 52 -18.40 -4.02 11.96
N PHE A 53 -18.77 -5.29 11.75
CA PHE A 53 -18.05 -6.18 10.83
C PHE A 53 -18.18 -5.73 9.36
N ILE A 54 -19.35 -5.22 8.96
CA ILE A 54 -19.55 -4.63 7.64
C ILE A 54 -18.62 -3.42 7.46
N TRP A 55 -18.52 -2.55 8.46
CA TRP A 55 -17.60 -1.42 8.43
C TRP A 55 -16.14 -1.86 8.27
N LEU A 56 -15.67 -2.87 9.03
CA LEU A 56 -14.32 -3.41 8.88
C LEU A 56 -14.05 -3.94 7.47
N GLY A 57 -15.02 -4.63 6.86
CA GLY A 57 -14.92 -5.12 5.50
C GLY A 57 -14.83 -3.98 4.47
N LEU A 58 -15.72 -3.00 4.57
CA LEU A 58 -15.75 -1.84 3.67
C LEU A 58 -14.47 -1.02 3.76
N ILE A 59 -13.97 -0.76 4.96
CA ILE A 59 -12.70 -0.07 5.19
C ILE A 59 -11.53 -0.83 4.55
N GLY A 60 -11.51 -2.16 4.65
CA GLY A 60 -10.51 -2.99 3.99
C GLY A 60 -10.51 -2.78 2.47
N VAL A 61 -11.67 -2.78 1.85
CA VAL A 61 -11.83 -2.53 0.40
C VAL A 61 -11.41 -1.12 0.03
N VAL A 62 -11.88 -0.09 0.75
CA VAL A 62 -11.50 1.32 0.50
C VAL A 62 -9.99 1.51 0.64
N ASN A 63 -9.39 0.98 1.70
CA ASN A 63 -7.95 1.06 1.93
C ASN A 63 -7.15 0.35 0.82
N PHE A 64 -7.62 -0.80 0.34
CA PHE A 64 -7.02 -1.49 -0.79
C PHE A 64 -7.01 -0.60 -2.04
N PHE A 65 -8.14 -0.02 -2.43
CA PHE A 65 -8.22 0.83 -3.61
C PHE A 65 -7.40 2.11 -3.46
N LEU A 66 -7.54 2.83 -2.36
CA LEU A 66 -6.87 4.12 -2.18
C LEU A 66 -5.35 3.97 -2.03
N ASN A 67 -4.90 3.09 -1.17
CA ASN A 67 -3.47 2.99 -0.87
C ASN A 67 -2.71 2.08 -1.83
N HIS A 68 -3.32 0.96 -2.26
CA HIS A 68 -2.62 0.03 -3.13
C HIS A 68 -2.72 0.40 -4.61
N TYR A 69 -3.89 0.82 -5.09
CA TYR A 69 -4.05 1.14 -6.51
C TYR A 69 -3.73 2.60 -6.82
N ILE A 70 -4.44 3.56 -6.20
CA ILE A 70 -4.22 5.00 -6.45
C ILE A 70 -2.83 5.40 -5.96
N GLY A 71 -2.42 4.93 -4.77
CA GLY A 71 -1.08 5.16 -4.22
C GLY A 71 0.03 4.62 -5.14
N TYR A 72 -0.18 3.46 -5.79
CA TYR A 72 0.73 2.92 -6.80
C TYR A 72 0.83 3.83 -8.04
N LEU A 73 -0.30 4.32 -8.58
CA LEU A 73 -0.30 5.23 -9.74
C LEU A 73 0.42 6.54 -9.44
N ILE A 74 0.23 7.10 -8.23
CA ILE A 74 0.95 8.30 -7.77
C ILE A 74 2.45 8.02 -7.69
N LYS A 75 2.85 6.85 -7.14
CA LYS A 75 4.25 6.43 -7.07
C LYS A 75 4.84 6.25 -8.48
N ALA A 76 4.12 5.61 -9.39
CA ALA A 76 4.55 5.43 -10.77
C ALA A 76 4.78 6.77 -11.48
N GLY A 77 3.86 7.73 -11.31
CA GLY A 77 4.00 9.09 -11.85
C GLY A 77 5.20 9.82 -11.24
N HIS A 78 5.43 9.69 -9.95
CA HIS A 78 6.59 10.28 -9.27
C HIS A 78 7.91 9.72 -9.81
N VAL A 79 8.02 8.39 -9.93
CA VAL A 79 9.21 7.73 -10.48
C VAL A 79 9.46 8.15 -11.93
N ALA A 80 8.40 8.22 -12.76
CA ALA A 80 8.51 8.66 -14.14
C ALA A 80 9.09 10.08 -14.26
N VAL A 81 8.61 11.02 -13.42
CA VAL A 81 9.11 12.41 -13.39
C VAL A 81 10.55 12.47 -12.90
N ILE A 82 10.92 11.70 -11.86
CA ILE A 82 12.31 11.64 -11.36
C ILE A 82 13.24 11.11 -12.45
N THR A 83 12.86 10.03 -13.14
CA THR A 83 13.65 9.45 -14.21
C THR A 83 13.86 10.43 -15.35
N MET A 84 12.80 11.12 -15.77
CA MET A 84 12.87 12.16 -16.79
C MET A 84 13.78 13.31 -16.34
N ALA A 85 13.64 13.77 -15.10
CA ALA A 85 14.45 14.86 -14.55
C ALA A 85 15.93 14.48 -14.49
N TYR A 86 16.23 13.23 -14.19
CA TYR A 86 17.61 12.72 -14.18
C TYR A 86 18.21 12.68 -15.59
N GLN A 87 17.43 12.26 -16.58
CA GLN A 87 17.88 12.15 -17.98
C GLN A 87 18.04 13.51 -18.66
N THR A 88 17.11 14.44 -18.39
CA THR A 88 17.06 15.74 -19.06
C THR A 88 17.73 16.87 -18.29
N GLY A 89 18.04 16.65 -17.01
CA GLY A 89 18.51 17.71 -16.11
C GLY A 89 17.48 18.76 -15.75
N TYR A 90 16.20 18.54 -16.08
CA TYR A 90 15.11 19.49 -15.90
C TYR A 90 13.90 18.85 -15.19
N VAL A 91 13.34 19.54 -14.19
CA VAL A 91 12.06 19.19 -13.55
C VAL A 91 10.98 20.12 -14.06
N PRO A 92 9.85 19.60 -14.56
CA PRO A 92 8.73 20.42 -15.03
C PRO A 92 8.21 21.37 -13.95
N ALA A 93 7.63 22.51 -14.35
CA ALA A 93 7.01 23.45 -13.42
C ALA A 93 5.82 22.81 -12.65
N LYS A 94 5.12 21.86 -13.28
CA LYS A 94 4.01 21.08 -12.69
C LYS A 94 4.34 19.58 -12.71
N PRO A 95 5.19 19.10 -11.81
CA PRO A 95 5.68 17.71 -11.87
C PRO A 95 4.57 16.69 -11.68
N PHE A 96 3.54 16.97 -10.87
CA PHE A 96 2.42 16.06 -10.68
C PHE A 96 1.56 15.90 -11.95
N GLU A 97 1.23 16.99 -12.63
CA GLU A 97 0.45 16.93 -13.88
C GLU A 97 1.23 16.16 -14.98
N MET A 98 2.52 16.39 -15.09
CA MET A 98 3.37 15.64 -16.01
C MET A 98 3.39 14.15 -15.66
N GLY A 99 3.59 13.80 -14.39
CA GLY A 99 3.56 12.41 -13.94
C GLY A 99 2.21 11.73 -14.21
N LYS A 100 1.10 12.45 -13.99
CA LYS A 100 -0.25 11.98 -14.30
C LYS A 100 -0.44 11.72 -15.80
N THR A 101 0.05 12.60 -16.66
CA THR A 101 0.01 12.43 -18.12
C THR A 101 0.82 11.22 -18.55
N MET A 102 2.05 11.08 -18.07
CA MET A 102 2.92 9.93 -18.36
C MET A 102 2.29 8.58 -17.93
N VAL A 103 1.65 8.56 -16.76
CA VAL A 103 0.94 7.36 -16.30
C VAL A 103 -0.29 7.10 -17.15
N LYS A 104 -1.05 8.14 -17.54
CA LYS A 104 -2.24 8.00 -18.37
C LYS A 104 -1.92 7.45 -19.76
N GLU A 105 -0.87 7.97 -20.40
CA GLU A 105 -0.39 7.49 -21.71
C GLU A 105 0.04 6.02 -21.68
N ARG A 106 0.57 5.57 -20.54
CA ARG A 106 1.01 4.19 -20.31
C ARG A 106 0.07 3.42 -19.38
N PHE A 107 -1.21 3.79 -19.33
CA PHE A 107 -2.14 3.24 -18.35
C PHE A 107 -2.25 1.71 -18.41
N GLY A 108 -2.32 1.15 -19.62
CA GLY A 108 -2.33 -0.30 -19.81
C GLY A 108 -1.07 -0.97 -19.23
N THR A 109 0.10 -0.44 -19.55
CA THR A 109 1.39 -0.93 -19.06
C THR A 109 1.51 -0.77 -17.55
N SER A 110 1.07 0.37 -16.98
CA SER A 110 1.11 0.62 -15.52
C SER A 110 0.23 -0.36 -14.75
N ASN A 111 -0.93 -0.73 -15.29
CA ASN A 111 -1.80 -1.73 -14.67
C ASN A 111 -1.20 -3.14 -14.73
N VAL A 112 -0.53 -3.49 -15.82
CA VAL A 112 0.21 -4.75 -15.94
C VAL A 112 1.35 -4.81 -14.92
N TYR A 113 2.12 -3.74 -14.76
CA TYR A 113 3.18 -3.69 -13.75
C TYR A 113 2.62 -3.73 -12.32
N PHE A 114 1.50 -3.09 -12.05
CA PHE A 114 0.81 -3.22 -10.76
C PHE A 114 0.43 -4.66 -10.46
N ALA A 115 -0.17 -5.37 -11.43
CA ALA A 115 -0.55 -6.76 -11.27
C ALA A 115 0.69 -7.66 -11.07
N LEU A 116 1.76 -7.46 -11.86
CA LEU A 116 3.02 -8.18 -11.72
C LEU A 116 3.69 -7.94 -10.36
N ASP A 117 3.74 -6.68 -9.90
CA ASP A 117 4.28 -6.34 -8.57
C ASP A 117 3.52 -7.08 -7.46
N LYS A 118 2.19 -7.16 -7.55
CA LYS A 118 1.38 -7.90 -6.58
C LYS A 118 1.58 -9.41 -6.67
N LEU A 119 1.73 -9.96 -7.85
CA LEU A 119 2.02 -11.39 -8.04
C LEU A 119 3.40 -11.75 -7.48
N VAL A 120 4.42 -10.95 -7.79
CA VAL A 120 5.79 -11.17 -7.27
C VAL A 120 5.81 -11.04 -5.74
N ALA A 121 5.22 -9.99 -5.19
CA ALA A 121 5.14 -9.81 -3.73
C ALA A 121 4.38 -10.96 -3.04
N GLY A 122 3.28 -11.44 -3.65
CA GLY A 122 2.54 -12.60 -3.19
C GLY A 122 3.36 -13.88 -3.21
N SER A 123 4.10 -14.11 -4.30
CA SER A 123 4.97 -15.28 -4.47
C SER A 123 6.12 -15.29 -3.47
N ILE A 124 6.77 -14.14 -3.24
CA ILE A 124 7.84 -13.98 -2.23
C ILE A 124 7.29 -14.28 -0.84
N LYS A 125 6.12 -13.72 -0.48
CA LYS A 125 5.49 -13.97 0.82
C LYS A 125 5.11 -15.44 1.01
N GLN A 126 4.68 -16.12 -0.05
CA GLN A 126 4.37 -17.55 -0.01
C GLN A 126 5.65 -18.39 0.16
N LEU A 127 6.74 -18.04 -0.54
CA LEU A 127 8.06 -18.65 -0.38
C LEU A 127 8.58 -18.50 1.07
N GLN A 128 8.52 -17.30 1.62
CA GLN A 128 8.92 -17.02 3.00
C GLN A 128 8.13 -17.88 4.00
N ARG A 129 6.80 -17.99 3.83
CA ARG A 129 5.97 -18.86 4.68
C ARG A 129 6.32 -20.34 4.55
N THR A 130 6.62 -20.79 3.33
CA THR A 130 6.99 -22.20 3.08
C THR A 130 8.36 -22.49 3.67
N LEU A 131 9.33 -21.62 3.47
CA LEU A 131 10.67 -21.73 4.05
C LEU A 131 10.61 -21.72 5.59
N GLY A 132 9.83 -20.80 6.19
CA GLY A 132 9.63 -20.78 7.64
C GLY A 132 9.08 -22.10 8.17
N ARG A 133 8.06 -22.68 7.53
CA ARG A 133 7.50 -23.99 7.95
C ARG A 133 8.52 -25.13 7.82
N VAL A 134 9.29 -25.16 6.72
CA VAL A 134 10.33 -26.17 6.52
C VAL A 134 11.43 -26.03 7.57
N THR A 135 11.85 -24.78 7.84
CA THR A 135 12.87 -24.50 8.87
C THR A 135 12.38 -24.88 10.27
N ASP A 136 11.13 -24.55 10.62
CA ASP A 136 10.53 -24.92 11.92
C ASP A 136 10.39 -26.44 12.07
N SER A 137 10.00 -27.15 11.01
CA SER A 137 9.92 -28.61 11.00
C SER A 137 11.29 -29.28 11.15
N PHE A 138 12.30 -28.72 10.48
CA PHE A 138 13.66 -29.26 10.53
C PHE A 138 14.34 -28.96 11.87
N LEU A 139 14.19 -27.73 12.39
CA LEU A 139 14.74 -27.33 13.68
C LEU A 139 13.99 -27.94 14.86
N GLY A 140 12.69 -28.22 14.72
CA GLY A 140 11.90 -28.91 15.74
C GLY A 140 12.30 -30.38 15.94
N ALA A 141 12.97 -31.01 14.96
CA ALA A 141 13.47 -32.36 15.01
C ALA A 141 14.88 -32.47 15.62
N LEU A 142 15.58 -31.38 15.88
CA LEU A 142 16.94 -31.35 16.43
C LEU A 142 16.92 -31.03 17.93
N PRO A 143 17.44 -31.91 18.81
CA PRO A 143 17.57 -31.59 20.22
C PRO A 143 18.54 -30.42 20.44
N GLY A 144 18.09 -29.34 21.09
CA GLY A 144 18.91 -28.17 21.42
C GLY A 144 18.85 -27.01 20.44
N ALA A 145 17.85 -26.98 19.51
CA ALA A 145 17.75 -26.01 18.43
C ALA A 145 17.21 -24.61 18.81
N ASP A 146 16.93 -24.35 20.09
CA ASP A 146 16.31 -23.07 20.52
C ASP A 146 17.17 -21.84 20.24
N GLY A 147 18.51 -22.01 20.28
CA GLY A 147 19.44 -20.93 19.91
C GLY A 147 19.45 -20.60 18.40
N ILE A 148 19.21 -21.60 17.55
CA ILE A 148 19.19 -21.43 16.10
C ILE A 148 17.86 -20.79 15.65
N LYS A 149 16.74 -21.11 16.29
CA LYS A 149 15.42 -20.48 16.05
C LYS A 149 15.46 -18.96 16.32
N SER A 150 16.17 -18.54 17.37
CA SER A 150 16.34 -17.13 17.70
C SER A 150 17.09 -16.35 16.60
N LEU A 151 18.12 -16.96 16.00
CA LEU A 151 18.86 -16.35 14.89
C LEU A 151 18.04 -16.30 13.59
N THR A 152 17.29 -17.35 13.28
CA THR A 152 16.46 -17.39 12.06
C THR A 152 15.34 -16.34 12.11
N ASN A 153 14.73 -16.11 13.26
CA ASN A 153 13.72 -15.07 13.45
C ASN A 153 14.27 -13.64 13.41
N MET A 154 15.58 -13.47 13.51
CA MET A 154 16.24 -12.16 13.42
C MET A 154 16.57 -11.78 11.96
N PHE A 155 16.62 -12.76 11.04
CA PHE A 155 16.98 -12.57 9.62
C PHE A 155 15.80 -12.75 8.64
N LEU A 156 14.61 -13.17 9.08
CA LEU A 156 13.37 -13.26 8.30
C LEU A 156 12.39 -12.15 8.67
#